data_363fc7680c872bad016b53cf334603ec
#
_entry.id   363fc7680c872bad016b53cf334603ec
#
_cell.length_a   1.000
_cell.length_b   1.000
_cell.length_c   1.000
_cell.angle_alpha   90.00
_cell.angle_beta   90.00
_cell.angle_gamma   90.00
#
_symmetry.space_group_name_H-M   'P 1'
#
loop_
_entity.id
_entity.type
_entity.pdbx_description
1 polymer ?
#
loop_
_entity_poly.entity_id
_entity_poly.type
_entity_poly.pdbx_seq_one_letter_code
_entity_poly.pdbx_strand_id
1 'polypeptide(L)'
;MRHRRRHALAVASLGLCALLASAGQAVATEPASEQAGPSVAAAVTPLTASNFRYTLSETPSALVGALDSALPNVSMGTVADDGNRTPSCNSAPSVTHRTAYYCWNSGDQGTSAWYPQGITTSSDAYGSGTYDGKRINLVSWYDHADDGIDKGVRVSVSNLSASASAPPYRHVLLVEPSGTTSSPSYRPVNIHAGGLMWYGNLLYVADTSGGFRVFDLDHLWRVSTGNSSAIGRQSDGSYHAFDYKYVLPQTAKFTDSTAGGYAQLQHSSVSLDRTSTPDSVIVSEYRSPSAVDAGAQVRTIRVPIDYTDRYLKPASDGIIKATEAYRTDLESVQGSTAINGKFFFSQSDGSDHSNPNSDGDLHTFAAPSGALVRHGNALTVGAEDLSYDPTRDYLWSLGEYPGYRWVYAADASSF
;
A
#
# COMPACT_ATOMS: atom_id res chain seq x y z
N MET A 1 45.51 -52.87 22.77
CA MET A 1 45.93 -52.46 24.12
C MET A 1 45.62 -51.00 24.33
N ARG A 2 44.80 -50.67 25.38
CA ARG A 2 44.73 -49.40 26.13
C ARG A 2 44.47 -48.12 25.32
N HIS A 3 43.66 -47.14 25.73
CA HIS A 3 42.65 -46.96 26.78
C HIS A 3 41.84 -45.72 26.40
N ARG A 4 40.58 -45.79 26.76
CA ARG A 4 39.56 -44.71 26.80
C ARG A 4 40.06 -43.41 27.46
N ARG A 5 39.54 -42.23 27.03
CA ARG A 5 38.90 -41.31 27.99
C ARG A 5 37.83 -40.45 27.25
N ARG A 6 36.62 -40.52 27.82
CA ARG A 6 35.46 -39.65 27.52
C ARG A 6 35.61 -38.40 28.35
N HIS A 7 35.25 -37.24 27.83
CA HIS A 7 34.85 -36.10 28.63
C HIS A 7 33.40 -35.73 28.26
N ALA A 8 32.54 -35.83 29.32
CA ALA A 8 31.17 -35.35 29.33
C ALA A 8 31.16 -33.86 29.63
N LEU A 9 30.36 -33.07 28.90
CA LEU A 9 29.97 -31.74 29.29
C LEU A 9 28.57 -31.79 29.86
N ALA A 10 28.42 -31.24 31.04
CA ALA A 10 27.20 -31.15 31.81
C ALA A 10 26.31 -30.03 31.26
N VAL A 11 25.03 -30.36 31.08
CA VAL A 11 23.95 -29.39 30.81
C VAL A 11 23.34 -29.07 32.19
N ALA A 12 23.35 -27.78 32.53
CA ALA A 12 22.66 -27.28 33.73
C ALA A 12 21.19 -26.96 33.39
N SER A 13 20.28 -27.72 33.95
CA SER A 13 18.84 -27.47 33.91
C SER A 13 18.43 -26.53 35.03
N LEU A 14 17.88 -25.36 34.70
CA LEU A 14 17.21 -24.48 35.65
C LEU A 14 15.75 -24.95 35.85
N GLY A 15 15.42 -25.31 37.05
CA GLY A 15 14.09 -25.74 37.46
C GLY A 15 13.13 -24.56 37.59
N LEU A 16 11.93 -24.75 37.06
CA LEU A 16 10.78 -23.85 37.22
C LEU A 16 9.91 -24.38 38.38
N CYS A 17 9.82 -23.64 39.47
CA CYS A 17 8.90 -23.92 40.59
C CYS A 17 7.46 -23.60 40.18
N ALA A 18 6.61 -24.61 40.09
CA ALA A 18 5.16 -24.46 40.00
C ALA A 18 4.56 -24.27 41.40
N LEU A 19 3.92 -23.13 41.63
CA LEU A 19 3.07 -22.90 42.79
C LEU A 19 1.63 -23.31 42.45
N LEU A 20 1.15 -24.37 43.07
CA LEU A 20 -0.26 -24.76 43.05
C LEU A 20 -1.04 -23.84 44.00
N ALA A 21 -1.96 -23.03 43.44
CA ALA A 21 -2.97 -22.34 44.22
C ALA A 21 -4.34 -23.00 44.00
N SER A 22 -4.99 -23.35 45.07
CA SER A 22 -6.27 -24.04 45.18
C SER A 22 -7.43 -23.17 44.62
N ALA A 23 -8.30 -23.75 43.82
CA ALA A 23 -9.51 -23.14 43.31
C ALA A 23 -10.58 -23.00 44.42
N GLY A 24 -10.92 -21.75 44.72
CA GLY A 24 -12.17 -21.41 45.39
C GLY A 24 -13.20 -21.05 44.31
N GLN A 25 -14.34 -21.72 44.27
CA GLN A 25 -15.46 -21.38 43.40
C GLN A 25 -16.09 -20.06 43.86
N ALA A 26 -15.92 -18.99 43.06
CA ALA A 26 -16.70 -17.78 43.21
C ALA A 26 -17.88 -17.84 42.21
N VAL A 27 -19.07 -17.65 42.74
CA VAL A 27 -20.31 -17.49 42.00
C VAL A 27 -20.16 -16.23 41.12
N ALA A 28 -20.23 -16.40 39.80
CA ALA A 28 -20.22 -15.30 38.87
C ALA A 28 -21.55 -14.54 38.97
N THR A 29 -21.50 -13.33 39.48
CA THR A 29 -22.52 -12.31 39.20
C THR A 29 -22.23 -11.76 37.81
N GLU A 30 -23.22 -11.81 36.93
CA GLU A 30 -23.15 -11.17 35.60
C GLU A 30 -22.75 -9.68 35.77
N PRO A 31 -21.72 -9.18 35.05
CA PRO A 31 -21.49 -7.76 35.04
C PRO A 31 -22.64 -7.09 34.25
N ALA A 32 -23.25 -6.09 34.88
CA ALA A 32 -24.18 -5.18 34.23
C ALA A 32 -23.49 -4.63 32.97
N SER A 33 -24.23 -4.58 31.86
CA SER A 33 -23.78 -3.94 30.63
C SER A 33 -23.34 -2.51 30.94
N GLU A 34 -22.05 -2.26 30.90
CA GLU A 34 -21.50 -0.91 30.91
C GLU A 34 -22.03 -0.21 29.66
N GLN A 35 -22.97 0.69 29.86
CA GLN A 35 -23.34 1.65 28.82
C GLN A 35 -22.06 2.43 28.52
N ALA A 36 -21.50 2.22 27.32
CA ALA A 36 -20.42 3.04 26.81
C ALA A 36 -20.84 4.51 26.94
N GLY A 37 -20.15 5.24 27.80
CA GLY A 37 -20.30 6.69 27.91
C GLY A 37 -20.01 7.31 26.53
N PRO A 38 -20.46 8.55 26.25
CA PRO A 38 -20.24 9.21 24.98
C PRO A 38 -18.73 9.18 24.70
N SER A 39 -18.32 8.44 23.66
CA SER A 39 -16.94 8.47 23.19
C SER A 39 -16.64 9.92 22.82
N VAL A 40 -15.64 10.52 23.45
CA VAL A 40 -15.13 11.82 23.02
C VAL A 40 -14.74 11.63 21.56
N ALA A 41 -15.42 12.33 20.64
CA ALA A 41 -15.11 12.24 19.23
C ALA A 41 -13.62 12.57 19.06
N ALA A 42 -12.86 11.68 18.43
CA ALA A 42 -11.45 11.92 18.19
C ALA A 42 -11.26 13.26 17.48
N ALA A 43 -10.35 14.09 18.00
CA ALA A 43 -10.26 15.47 17.55
C ALA A 43 -9.45 15.55 16.26
N VAL A 44 -10.02 16.17 15.22
CA VAL A 44 -9.27 16.58 14.03
C VAL A 44 -8.74 17.99 14.28
N THR A 45 -7.41 18.17 14.18
CA THR A 45 -6.77 19.47 14.38
C THR A 45 -6.05 19.91 13.11
N PRO A 46 -6.36 21.10 12.55
CA PRO A 46 -5.61 21.67 11.43
C PRO A 46 -4.15 21.95 11.81
N LEU A 47 -3.25 21.74 10.85
CA LEU A 47 -1.82 22.04 10.95
C LEU A 47 -1.41 23.09 9.91
N THR A 48 -0.21 23.67 10.06
CA THR A 48 0.35 24.58 9.05
C THR A 48 0.82 23.77 7.83
N ALA A 49 -0.04 23.66 6.83
CA ALA A 49 0.17 22.81 5.64
C ALA A 49 1.50 23.09 4.92
N SER A 50 1.92 24.35 4.76
CA SER A 50 3.15 24.75 4.08
C SER A 50 4.44 24.25 4.74
N ASN A 51 4.34 23.66 5.92
CA ASN A 51 5.47 22.99 6.59
C ASN A 51 5.76 21.59 6.03
N PHE A 52 4.84 20.99 5.29
CA PHE A 52 5.01 19.69 4.63
C PHE A 52 5.39 19.93 3.17
N ARG A 53 6.58 19.48 2.78
CA ARG A 53 7.22 19.85 1.52
C ARG A 53 7.80 18.64 0.83
N TYR A 54 8.01 18.77 -0.49
CA TYR A 54 8.65 17.75 -1.31
C TYR A 54 9.72 18.35 -2.22
N THR A 55 10.74 17.53 -2.51
CA THR A 55 11.76 17.83 -3.50
C THR A 55 11.75 16.73 -4.56
N LEU A 56 11.62 17.12 -5.83
CA LEU A 56 11.69 16.21 -6.97
C LEU A 56 13.15 15.89 -7.30
N SER A 57 13.42 14.61 -7.56
CA SER A 57 14.63 14.15 -8.23
C SER A 57 14.24 13.14 -9.31
N GLU A 58 14.83 13.27 -10.51
CA GLU A 58 14.52 12.42 -11.66
C GLU A 58 15.65 11.42 -11.91
N THR A 59 15.27 10.21 -12.32
CA THR A 59 16.22 9.25 -12.88
C THR A 59 16.77 9.82 -14.19
N PRO A 60 18.10 9.75 -14.46
CA PRO A 60 18.64 10.28 -15.69
C PRO A 60 17.95 9.69 -16.93
N SER A 61 17.30 10.53 -17.73
CA SER A 61 16.54 10.13 -18.91
C SER A 61 17.39 9.35 -19.93
N ALA A 62 18.67 9.69 -20.05
CA ALA A 62 19.60 8.94 -20.90
C ALA A 62 19.81 7.48 -20.45
N LEU A 63 19.72 7.18 -19.15
CA LEU A 63 19.81 5.82 -18.63
C LEU A 63 18.52 5.03 -18.92
N VAL A 64 17.35 5.67 -18.72
CA VAL A 64 16.05 5.08 -19.08
C VAL A 64 15.99 4.81 -20.59
N GLY A 65 16.37 5.78 -21.43
CA GLY A 65 16.42 5.62 -22.89
C GLY A 65 17.41 4.54 -23.37
N ALA A 66 18.50 4.30 -22.62
CA ALA A 66 19.40 3.17 -22.93
C ALA A 66 18.76 1.82 -22.63
N LEU A 67 17.93 1.72 -21.57
CA LEU A 67 17.14 0.53 -21.24
C LEU A 67 16.00 0.32 -22.25
N ASP A 68 15.29 1.38 -22.68
CA ASP A 68 14.29 1.33 -23.76
C ASP A 68 14.87 0.78 -25.08
N SER A 69 16.12 1.16 -25.35
CA SER A 69 16.82 0.67 -26.55
C SER A 69 17.24 -0.81 -26.44
N ALA A 70 17.44 -1.31 -25.22
CA ALA A 70 17.88 -2.67 -24.96
C ALA A 70 16.72 -3.65 -24.75
N LEU A 71 15.54 -3.17 -24.36
CA LEU A 71 14.42 -3.99 -23.92
C LEU A 71 13.14 -3.69 -24.71
N PRO A 72 12.33 -4.72 -25.07
CA PRO A 72 11.03 -4.49 -25.70
C PRO A 72 10.07 -3.76 -24.77
N ASN A 73 9.60 -2.58 -25.18
CA ASN A 73 8.55 -1.83 -24.49
C ASN A 73 7.16 -2.43 -24.81
N VAL A 74 6.28 -2.48 -23.81
CA VAL A 74 4.91 -3.01 -23.94
C VAL A 74 3.91 -2.07 -23.28
N SER A 75 2.65 -2.08 -23.70
CA SER A 75 1.59 -1.30 -23.06
C SER A 75 1.05 -1.99 -21.80
N MET A 76 0.45 -1.22 -20.90
CA MET A 76 -0.26 -1.76 -19.74
C MET A 76 -1.43 -2.66 -20.17
N GLY A 77 -2.12 -2.33 -21.27
CA GLY A 77 -3.17 -3.16 -21.85
C GLY A 77 -2.66 -4.54 -22.27
N THR A 78 -1.45 -4.61 -22.84
CA THR A 78 -0.78 -5.90 -23.17
C THR A 78 -0.51 -6.73 -21.92
N VAL A 79 -0.06 -6.11 -20.84
CA VAL A 79 0.17 -6.81 -19.56
C VAL A 79 -1.13 -7.32 -18.96
N ALA A 80 -2.19 -6.50 -19.01
CA ALA A 80 -3.53 -6.87 -18.51
C ALA A 80 -4.13 -8.06 -19.30
N ASP A 81 -3.86 -8.16 -20.61
CA ASP A 81 -4.29 -9.30 -21.44
C ASP A 81 -3.42 -10.55 -21.27
N ASP A 82 -2.21 -10.41 -20.76
CA ASP A 82 -1.28 -11.52 -20.49
C ASP A 82 -1.43 -12.07 -19.07
N GLY A 83 -2.64 -12.00 -18.50
CA GLY A 83 -2.95 -12.59 -17.20
C GLY A 83 -2.60 -14.08 -17.14
N ASN A 84 -1.78 -14.48 -16.18
CA ASN A 84 -1.33 -15.87 -16.00
C ASN A 84 -1.80 -16.48 -14.67
N ARG A 85 -2.63 -15.76 -13.95
CA ARG A 85 -3.24 -16.16 -12.69
C ARG A 85 -4.73 -15.86 -12.73
N THR A 86 -5.52 -16.79 -12.20
CA THR A 86 -6.98 -16.62 -12.08
C THR A 86 -7.35 -16.65 -10.61
N PRO A 87 -8.12 -15.65 -10.14
CA PRO A 87 -8.65 -15.61 -8.78
C PRO A 87 -9.51 -16.82 -8.44
N SER A 88 -9.46 -17.25 -7.18
CA SER A 88 -10.29 -18.33 -6.66
C SER A 88 -10.70 -18.02 -5.23
N CYS A 89 -11.91 -17.45 -5.05
CA CYS A 89 -12.44 -17.09 -3.74
C CYS A 89 -13.15 -18.28 -3.07
N ASN A 90 -12.79 -18.56 -1.83
CA ASN A 90 -13.50 -19.53 -0.98
C ASN A 90 -14.69 -18.91 -0.24
N SER A 91 -14.65 -17.59 0.00
CA SER A 91 -15.68 -16.83 0.71
C SER A 91 -15.69 -15.38 0.24
N ALA A 92 -16.76 -14.67 0.59
CA ALA A 92 -16.85 -13.22 0.42
C ALA A 92 -16.36 -12.50 1.69
N PRO A 93 -15.73 -11.31 1.58
CA PRO A 93 -15.37 -10.51 2.74
C PRO A 93 -16.61 -9.95 3.46
N SER A 94 -16.51 -9.79 4.78
CA SER A 94 -17.44 -8.98 5.56
C SER A 94 -17.05 -7.51 5.38
N VAL A 95 -17.84 -6.78 4.59
CA VAL A 95 -17.60 -5.35 4.31
C VAL A 95 -18.95 -4.66 4.26
N THR A 96 -19.10 -3.55 5.00
CA THR A 96 -20.32 -2.74 5.02
C THR A 96 -20.52 -2.05 3.66
N HIS A 97 -21.75 -2.08 3.13
CA HIS A 97 -22.11 -1.53 1.81
C HIS A 97 -21.27 -2.08 0.65
N ARG A 98 -20.82 -3.33 0.74
CA ARG A 98 -20.00 -3.97 -0.29
C ARG A 98 -20.73 -4.04 -1.64
N THR A 99 -20.05 -3.56 -2.70
CA THR A 99 -20.54 -3.55 -4.09
C THR A 99 -19.82 -4.53 -4.99
N ALA A 100 -18.53 -4.78 -4.75
CA ALA A 100 -17.72 -5.69 -5.55
C ALA A 100 -16.62 -6.33 -4.69
N TYR A 101 -16.10 -7.48 -5.15
CA TYR A 101 -14.87 -8.08 -4.59
C TYR A 101 -14.31 -9.14 -5.54
N TYR A 102 -13.02 -9.41 -5.36
CA TYR A 102 -12.32 -10.57 -5.89
C TYR A 102 -11.19 -10.99 -4.93
N CYS A 103 -10.59 -12.13 -5.16
CA CYS A 103 -9.44 -12.63 -4.40
C CYS A 103 -8.23 -12.84 -5.33
N TRP A 104 -7.25 -13.54 -4.83
CA TRP A 104 -6.09 -13.98 -5.59
C TRP A 104 -6.20 -15.48 -5.91
N ASN A 105 -5.30 -16.03 -6.72
CA ASN A 105 -5.16 -17.47 -6.83
C ASN A 105 -4.66 -18.07 -5.49
N SER A 106 -4.74 -19.38 -5.32
CA SER A 106 -4.38 -20.04 -4.05
C SER A 106 -2.95 -19.76 -3.59
N GLY A 107 -2.01 -19.58 -4.52
CA GLY A 107 -0.62 -19.27 -4.20
C GLY A 107 -0.47 -17.88 -3.59
N ASP A 108 -1.01 -16.83 -4.27
CA ASP A 108 -0.93 -15.46 -3.77
C ASP A 108 -1.87 -15.22 -2.57
N GLN A 109 -2.95 -16.00 -2.45
CA GLN A 109 -3.86 -15.94 -1.31
C GLN A 109 -3.20 -16.43 -0.02
N GLY A 110 -2.33 -17.43 -0.10
CA GLY A 110 -1.75 -18.12 1.06
C GLY A 110 -0.28 -17.83 1.33
N THR A 111 0.45 -17.12 0.46
CA THR A 111 1.89 -16.90 0.64
C THR A 111 2.22 -16.06 1.86
N SER A 112 3.30 -16.42 2.59
CA SER A 112 3.92 -15.59 3.62
C SER A 112 5.05 -14.71 3.08
N ALA A 113 5.50 -14.96 1.83
CA ALA A 113 6.61 -14.22 1.23
C ALA A 113 6.22 -12.82 0.74
N TRP A 114 4.96 -12.61 0.38
CA TRP A 114 4.48 -11.36 -0.20
C TRP A 114 3.23 -10.85 0.51
N TYR A 115 3.19 -9.56 0.83
CA TYR A 115 2.06 -8.90 1.47
C TYR A 115 1.51 -7.78 0.59
N PRO A 116 0.21 -7.81 0.23
CA PRO A 116 -0.44 -6.75 -0.53
C PRO A 116 -0.69 -5.53 0.36
N GLN A 117 -0.52 -4.32 -0.18
CA GLN A 117 -0.57 -3.07 0.58
C GLN A 117 -1.40 -1.98 -0.11
N GLY A 118 -0.90 -1.38 -1.18
CA GLY A 118 -1.52 -0.26 -1.87
C GLY A 118 -2.48 -0.70 -2.96
N ILE A 119 -3.49 0.13 -3.24
CA ILE A 119 -4.45 -0.07 -4.33
C ILE A 119 -4.70 1.22 -5.10
N THR A 120 -4.80 1.10 -6.42
CA THR A 120 -5.29 2.16 -7.31
C THR A 120 -6.02 1.57 -8.50
N THR A 121 -6.79 2.38 -9.23
CA THR A 121 -7.60 1.92 -10.34
C THR A 121 -7.35 2.71 -11.61
N SER A 122 -7.77 2.17 -12.75
CA SER A 122 -7.75 2.92 -14.02
C SER A 122 -8.63 4.17 -14.01
N SER A 123 -9.54 4.32 -13.04
CA SER A 123 -10.33 5.54 -12.82
C SER A 123 -9.48 6.66 -12.22
N ASP A 124 -8.43 6.32 -11.46
CA ASP A 124 -7.42 7.27 -11.00
C ASP A 124 -6.55 7.74 -12.18
N ALA A 125 -6.21 6.84 -13.10
CA ALA A 125 -5.40 7.19 -14.26
C ALA A 125 -6.10 8.20 -15.18
N TYR A 126 -7.34 7.90 -15.54
CA TYR A 126 -8.15 8.75 -16.43
C TYR A 126 -9.62 8.79 -16.00
N GLY A 127 -10.24 9.96 -16.09
CA GLY A 127 -11.66 10.17 -15.77
C GLY A 127 -12.65 9.32 -16.59
N SER A 128 -12.19 8.66 -17.67
CA SER A 128 -12.98 7.66 -18.42
C SER A 128 -13.19 6.36 -17.64
N GLY A 129 -12.42 6.12 -16.56
CA GLY A 129 -12.42 4.88 -15.80
C GLY A 129 -11.67 3.73 -16.45
N THR A 130 -10.96 3.98 -17.56
CA THR A 130 -10.23 2.96 -18.33
C THR A 130 -8.83 3.43 -18.71
N TYR A 131 -7.91 2.47 -18.80
CA TYR A 131 -6.57 2.64 -19.36
C TYR A 131 -6.39 1.62 -20.49
N ASP A 132 -5.89 2.04 -21.66
CA ASP A 132 -5.85 1.20 -22.88
C ASP A 132 -7.21 0.51 -23.19
N GLY A 133 -8.33 1.20 -22.89
CA GLY A 133 -9.68 0.69 -23.10
C GLY A 133 -10.13 -0.37 -22.07
N LYS A 134 -9.37 -0.60 -21.01
CA LYS A 134 -9.62 -1.62 -19.98
C LYS A 134 -9.83 -1.01 -18.61
N ARG A 135 -10.71 -1.63 -17.81
CA ARG A 135 -10.79 -1.40 -16.37
C ARG A 135 -9.74 -2.26 -15.70
N ILE A 136 -8.84 -1.63 -14.97
CA ILE A 136 -7.69 -2.28 -14.33
C ILE A 136 -7.61 -1.82 -12.88
N ASN A 137 -7.40 -2.76 -11.97
CA ASN A 137 -6.92 -2.45 -10.62
C ASN A 137 -5.44 -2.83 -10.53
N LEU A 138 -4.66 -1.96 -9.88
CA LEU A 138 -3.27 -2.20 -9.52
C LEU A 138 -3.18 -2.38 -8.01
N VAL A 139 -2.47 -3.42 -7.57
CA VAL A 139 -2.21 -3.68 -6.14
C VAL A 139 -0.71 -3.91 -5.94
N SER A 140 -0.08 -3.13 -5.06
CA SER A 140 1.31 -3.33 -4.68
C SER A 140 1.46 -4.45 -3.65
N TRP A 141 2.62 -5.09 -3.67
CA TRP A 141 3.05 -6.11 -2.71
C TRP A 141 4.51 -5.89 -2.39
N TYR A 142 4.88 -5.89 -1.12
CA TYR A 142 6.29 -5.96 -0.74
C TYR A 142 6.71 -7.40 -0.46
N ASP A 143 8.00 -7.67 -0.70
CA ASP A 143 8.63 -8.95 -0.37
C ASP A 143 9.03 -8.96 1.11
N HIS A 144 8.56 -9.97 1.87
CA HIS A 144 8.92 -10.15 3.27
C HIS A 144 10.32 -10.76 3.45
N ALA A 145 11.01 -11.09 2.33
CA ALA A 145 12.35 -11.65 2.29
C ALA A 145 12.54 -12.92 3.15
N ASP A 146 11.51 -13.75 3.27
CA ASP A 146 11.52 -14.97 4.08
C ASP A 146 12.51 -16.05 3.53
N ASP A 147 12.91 -15.96 2.25
CA ASP A 147 13.95 -16.77 1.64
C ASP A 147 15.37 -16.15 1.72
N GLY A 148 15.50 -15.00 2.40
CA GLY A 148 16.75 -14.25 2.56
C GLY A 148 17.14 -13.40 1.36
N ILE A 149 16.28 -13.27 0.33
CA ILE A 149 16.47 -12.41 -0.85
C ILE A 149 15.32 -11.41 -0.88
N ASP A 150 15.62 -10.14 -0.67
CA ASP A 150 14.64 -9.06 -0.84
C ASP A 150 14.47 -8.75 -2.35
N LYS A 151 13.33 -9.18 -2.91
CA LYS A 151 12.98 -8.95 -4.32
C LYS A 151 12.29 -7.61 -4.53
N GLY A 152 12.05 -6.85 -3.45
CA GLY A 152 11.48 -5.51 -3.49
C GLY A 152 9.96 -5.50 -3.62
N VAL A 153 9.45 -4.73 -4.57
CA VAL A 153 8.01 -4.50 -4.78
C VAL A 153 7.56 -5.04 -6.13
N ARG A 154 6.43 -5.76 -6.12
CA ARG A 154 5.68 -6.11 -7.34
C ARG A 154 4.31 -5.44 -7.34
N VAL A 155 3.73 -5.24 -8.52
CA VAL A 155 2.37 -4.75 -8.71
C VAL A 155 1.57 -5.81 -9.47
N SER A 156 0.39 -6.17 -8.93
CA SER A 156 -0.58 -7.00 -9.64
C SER A 156 -1.41 -6.13 -10.57
N VAL A 157 -1.47 -6.48 -11.84
CA VAL A 157 -2.32 -5.86 -12.88
C VAL A 157 -3.53 -6.75 -13.09
N SER A 158 -4.68 -6.38 -12.55
CA SER A 158 -5.93 -7.15 -12.59
C SER A 158 -6.88 -6.62 -13.64
N ASN A 159 -7.23 -7.44 -14.66
CA ASN A 159 -8.08 -7.04 -15.79
C ASN A 159 -9.57 -7.24 -15.46
N LEU A 160 -10.21 -6.20 -14.91
CA LEU A 160 -11.63 -6.22 -14.57
C LEU A 160 -12.55 -6.18 -15.80
N SER A 161 -12.04 -5.77 -16.96
CA SER A 161 -12.80 -5.85 -18.23
C SER A 161 -12.96 -7.28 -18.72
N ALA A 162 -12.02 -8.16 -18.43
CA ALA A 162 -12.14 -9.58 -18.76
C ALA A 162 -13.11 -10.31 -17.81
N SER A 163 -13.06 -9.99 -16.53
CA SER A 163 -14.00 -10.48 -15.52
C SER A 163 -13.97 -9.56 -14.29
N ALA A 164 -15.12 -9.11 -13.83
CA ALA A 164 -15.22 -8.23 -12.65
C ALA A 164 -15.07 -8.99 -11.32
N SER A 165 -15.51 -10.25 -11.24
CA SER A 165 -15.48 -11.06 -10.03
C SER A 165 -14.31 -12.05 -9.94
N ALA A 166 -13.65 -12.32 -11.07
CA ALA A 166 -12.46 -13.18 -11.15
C ALA A 166 -11.49 -12.63 -12.20
N PRO A 167 -10.98 -11.38 -12.04
CA PRO A 167 -10.14 -10.75 -13.03
C PRO A 167 -8.81 -11.51 -13.18
N PRO A 168 -8.48 -12.00 -14.39
CA PRO A 168 -7.14 -12.52 -14.62
C PRO A 168 -6.10 -11.45 -14.33
N TYR A 169 -4.97 -11.83 -13.75
CA TYR A 169 -3.96 -10.85 -13.37
C TYR A 169 -2.54 -11.31 -13.66
N ARG A 170 -1.64 -10.33 -13.74
CA ARG A 170 -0.20 -10.50 -13.94
C ARG A 170 0.58 -9.65 -12.94
N HIS A 171 1.68 -10.20 -12.41
CA HIS A 171 2.61 -9.40 -11.63
C HIS A 171 3.66 -8.74 -12.52
N VAL A 172 3.98 -7.49 -12.19
CA VAL A 172 5.06 -6.65 -12.73
C VAL A 172 5.99 -6.30 -11.59
N LEU A 173 7.30 -6.48 -11.74
CA LEU A 173 8.27 -6.09 -10.72
C LEU A 173 8.63 -4.61 -10.89
N LEU A 174 8.65 -3.84 -9.80
CA LEU A 174 9.15 -2.47 -9.80
C LEU A 174 10.67 -2.48 -9.68
N VAL A 175 11.35 -1.69 -10.53
CA VAL A 175 12.80 -1.67 -10.58
C VAL A 175 13.35 -0.24 -10.58
N GLU A 176 14.55 -0.06 -10.04
CA GLU A 176 15.30 1.18 -10.10
C GLU A 176 16.40 1.05 -11.15
N PRO A 177 16.44 1.90 -12.20
CA PRO A 177 17.50 1.92 -13.18
C PRO A 177 18.87 2.12 -12.54
N SER A 178 19.88 1.41 -13.03
CA SER A 178 21.25 1.42 -12.50
C SER A 178 22.29 1.18 -13.60
N GLY A 179 23.56 1.28 -13.27
CA GLY A 179 24.65 1.14 -14.23
C GLY A 179 24.94 2.45 -14.97
N THR A 180 25.34 2.33 -16.24
CA THR A 180 25.67 3.45 -17.12
C THR A 180 24.92 3.32 -18.43
N THR A 181 24.88 4.39 -19.25
CA THR A 181 24.25 4.34 -20.58
C THR A 181 24.89 3.32 -21.53
N SER A 182 26.17 3.01 -21.37
CA SER A 182 26.87 1.97 -22.15
C SER A 182 26.71 0.55 -21.58
N SER A 183 26.30 0.43 -20.33
CA SER A 183 26.01 -0.85 -19.65
C SER A 183 24.82 -0.65 -18.71
N PRO A 184 23.62 -0.38 -19.29
CA PRO A 184 22.44 -0.12 -18.48
C PRO A 184 21.96 -1.40 -17.78
N SER A 185 21.44 -1.24 -16.57
CA SER A 185 20.89 -2.32 -15.75
C SER A 185 19.80 -1.76 -14.85
N TYR A 186 19.26 -2.61 -13.97
CA TYR A 186 18.31 -2.22 -12.92
C TYR A 186 18.43 -3.14 -11.71
N ARG A 187 17.89 -2.70 -10.60
CA ARG A 187 17.84 -3.41 -9.31
C ARG A 187 16.43 -3.37 -8.72
N PRO A 188 16.08 -4.19 -7.71
CA PRO A 188 14.79 -4.11 -7.06
C PRO A 188 14.60 -2.78 -6.34
N VAL A 189 13.33 -2.39 -6.12
CA VAL A 189 12.95 -1.26 -5.29
C VAL A 189 12.51 -1.81 -3.93
N ASN A 190 13.36 -1.63 -2.91
CA ASN A 190 13.14 -2.17 -1.57
C ASN A 190 12.48 -1.11 -0.68
N ILE A 191 11.14 -1.08 -0.69
CA ILE A 191 10.29 -0.22 0.13
C ILE A 191 9.06 -1.00 0.59
N HIS A 192 8.30 -0.48 1.55
CA HIS A 192 7.08 -1.13 2.03
C HIS A 192 5.90 -1.02 1.03
N ALA A 193 5.86 0.05 0.23
CA ALA A 193 4.84 0.30 -0.80
C ALA A 193 3.40 0.35 -0.26
N GLY A 194 3.19 1.00 0.90
CA GLY A 194 1.93 1.03 1.64
C GLY A 194 0.75 1.68 0.89
N GLY A 195 0.99 2.47 -0.16
CA GLY A 195 -0.08 3.06 -0.97
C GLY A 195 0.29 3.23 -2.42
N LEU A 196 -0.72 3.24 -3.30
CA LEU A 196 -0.60 3.46 -4.74
C LEU A 196 -1.52 4.58 -5.21
N MET A 197 -1.01 5.41 -6.14
CA MET A 197 -1.82 6.37 -6.88
C MET A 197 -1.43 6.33 -8.36
N TRP A 198 -2.41 6.17 -9.24
CA TRP A 198 -2.22 6.15 -10.68
C TRP A 198 -2.76 7.42 -11.32
N TYR A 199 -1.91 8.24 -11.94
CA TYR A 199 -2.32 9.49 -12.57
C TYR A 199 -1.76 9.62 -13.99
N GLY A 200 -2.63 9.48 -15.00
CA GLY A 200 -2.21 9.37 -16.39
C GLY A 200 -1.34 8.14 -16.63
N ASN A 201 -0.12 8.36 -17.13
CA ASN A 201 0.89 7.30 -17.29
C ASN A 201 1.80 7.13 -16.04
N LEU A 202 1.62 7.93 -14.99
CA LEU A 202 2.48 7.86 -13.80
C LEU A 202 1.84 7.05 -12.68
N LEU A 203 2.61 6.12 -12.11
CA LEU A 203 2.28 5.38 -10.90
C LEU A 203 3.13 5.88 -9.74
N TYR A 204 2.50 6.45 -8.72
CA TYR A 204 3.11 6.84 -7.46
C TYR A 204 3.03 5.70 -6.47
N VAL A 205 4.10 5.44 -5.77
CA VAL A 205 4.20 4.40 -4.74
C VAL A 205 4.75 5.02 -3.45
N ALA A 206 4.05 4.84 -2.35
CA ALA A 206 4.49 5.35 -1.05
C ALA A 206 5.79 4.67 -0.59
N ASP A 207 6.80 5.48 -0.27
CA ASP A 207 8.06 5.08 0.37
C ASP A 207 8.00 5.56 1.82
N THR A 208 7.73 4.66 2.77
CA THR A 208 7.38 4.97 4.17
C THR A 208 8.33 5.99 4.81
N SER A 209 9.61 5.92 4.53
CA SER A 209 10.64 6.80 5.09
C SER A 209 11.17 7.85 4.12
N GLY A 210 10.62 7.94 2.91
CA GLY A 210 11.24 8.70 1.84
C GLY A 210 10.32 9.50 0.92
N GLY A 211 9.00 9.51 1.15
CA GLY A 211 8.04 10.21 0.29
C GLY A 211 7.42 9.32 -0.78
N PHE A 212 7.70 9.58 -2.09
CA PHE A 212 7.12 8.79 -3.19
C PHE A 212 8.17 8.35 -4.19
N ARG A 213 8.04 7.12 -4.68
CA ARG A 213 8.69 6.64 -5.90
C ARG A 213 7.68 6.79 -7.04
N VAL A 214 8.14 7.27 -8.20
CA VAL A 214 7.30 7.47 -9.40
C VAL A 214 7.81 6.59 -10.52
N PHE A 215 6.88 5.88 -11.16
CA PHE A 215 7.14 4.94 -12.23
C PHE A 215 6.32 5.39 -13.44
N ASP A 216 6.93 5.39 -14.63
CA ASP A 216 6.25 5.80 -15.86
C ASP A 216 5.90 4.57 -16.71
N LEU A 217 4.62 4.38 -16.96
CA LEU A 217 4.09 3.24 -17.71
C LEU A 217 4.49 3.26 -19.20
N ASP A 218 4.97 4.40 -19.71
CA ASP A 218 5.51 4.49 -21.07
C ASP A 218 6.84 3.72 -21.21
N HIS A 219 7.44 3.30 -20.10
CA HIS A 219 8.70 2.53 -20.02
C HIS A 219 8.52 1.11 -19.47
N LEU A 220 7.36 0.49 -19.65
CA LEU A 220 7.11 -0.87 -19.16
C LEU A 220 7.81 -1.90 -20.05
N TRP A 221 8.79 -2.64 -19.53
CA TRP A 221 9.63 -3.54 -20.31
C TRP A 221 9.32 -5.02 -20.12
N ARG A 222 9.44 -5.78 -21.21
CA ARG A 222 9.45 -7.24 -21.18
C ARG A 222 10.89 -7.74 -21.07
N VAL A 223 11.13 -8.67 -20.13
CA VAL A 223 12.44 -9.26 -19.83
C VAL A 223 12.43 -10.79 -19.93
N SER A 224 13.60 -11.39 -19.87
CA SER A 224 13.75 -12.86 -19.92
C SER A 224 13.25 -13.51 -18.63
N THR A 225 12.61 -14.67 -18.77
CA THR A 225 12.18 -15.55 -17.68
C THR A 225 13.06 -16.79 -17.57
N GLY A 226 12.75 -17.69 -16.61
CA GLY A 226 13.48 -18.95 -16.41
C GLY A 226 14.70 -18.85 -15.48
N ASN A 227 14.88 -17.70 -14.79
CA ASN A 227 15.91 -17.53 -13.75
C ASN A 227 15.35 -16.75 -12.57
N SER A 228 14.93 -17.46 -11.53
CA SER A 228 14.28 -16.88 -10.34
C SER A 228 15.25 -16.22 -9.35
N SER A 229 16.57 -16.31 -9.57
CA SER A 229 17.60 -15.71 -8.71
C SER A 229 18.32 -14.52 -9.34
N ALA A 230 18.05 -14.21 -10.63
CA ALA A 230 18.74 -13.16 -11.35
C ALA A 230 17.90 -11.88 -11.45
N ILE A 231 18.56 -10.72 -11.34
CA ILE A 231 18.01 -9.38 -11.57
C ILE A 231 18.95 -8.52 -12.39
N GLY A 232 18.40 -7.65 -13.26
CA GLY A 232 19.17 -6.75 -14.09
C GLY A 232 19.90 -7.42 -15.25
N ARG A 233 20.87 -6.72 -15.80
CA ARG A 233 21.70 -7.17 -16.92
C ARG A 233 22.67 -8.24 -16.48
N GLN A 234 22.69 -9.37 -17.19
CA GLN A 234 23.60 -10.51 -16.95
C GLN A 234 24.86 -10.40 -17.80
N SER A 235 25.84 -11.26 -17.52
CA SER A 235 27.13 -11.28 -18.24
C SER A 235 27.01 -11.66 -19.72
N ASP A 236 25.98 -12.41 -20.10
CA ASP A 236 25.64 -12.78 -21.48
C ASP A 236 24.84 -11.68 -22.21
N GLY A 237 24.52 -10.56 -21.52
CA GLY A 237 23.73 -9.46 -22.05
C GLY A 237 22.22 -9.61 -21.91
N SER A 238 21.72 -10.75 -21.41
CA SER A 238 20.29 -10.91 -21.10
C SER A 238 19.87 -10.07 -19.89
N TYR A 239 18.57 -9.84 -19.76
CA TYR A 239 17.98 -9.13 -18.62
C TYR A 239 16.95 -10.00 -17.91
N HIS A 240 17.05 -10.11 -16.61
CA HIS A 240 16.17 -10.91 -15.76
C HIS A 240 15.60 -10.11 -14.61
N ALA A 241 14.51 -10.59 -14.01
CA ALA A 241 13.82 -9.95 -12.90
C ALA A 241 13.16 -11.02 -11.99
N PHE A 242 13.94 -11.91 -11.36
CA PHE A 242 13.44 -12.98 -10.47
C PHE A 242 12.29 -13.80 -11.08
N ASP A 243 12.38 -14.11 -12.37
CA ASP A 243 11.37 -14.80 -13.19
C ASP A 243 10.08 -13.98 -13.51
N TYR A 244 10.01 -12.71 -13.13
CA TYR A 244 8.97 -11.82 -13.64
C TYR A 244 9.20 -11.52 -15.12
N LYS A 245 8.12 -11.57 -15.92
CA LYS A 245 8.16 -11.29 -17.37
C LYS A 245 8.21 -9.81 -17.68
N TYR A 246 7.72 -8.98 -16.77
CA TYR A 246 7.60 -7.53 -16.93
C TYR A 246 8.20 -6.78 -15.77
N VAL A 247 8.83 -5.66 -16.08
CA VAL A 247 9.37 -4.71 -15.09
C VAL A 247 8.90 -3.30 -15.43
N LEU A 248 8.68 -2.49 -14.39
CA LEU A 248 8.34 -1.08 -14.51
C LEU A 248 9.42 -0.25 -13.80
N PRO A 249 10.14 0.64 -14.53
CA PRO A 249 11.24 1.40 -13.94
C PRO A 249 10.78 2.64 -13.19
N GLN A 250 11.47 2.94 -12.09
CA GLN A 250 11.39 4.24 -11.45
C GLN A 250 11.97 5.32 -12.36
N THR A 251 11.20 6.38 -12.59
CA THR A 251 11.62 7.54 -13.39
C THR A 251 11.83 8.79 -12.55
N ALA A 252 11.21 8.86 -11.35
CA ALA A 252 11.40 9.97 -10.44
C ALA A 252 11.19 9.56 -8.96
N LYS A 253 11.56 10.48 -8.07
CA LYS A 253 11.31 10.38 -6.63
C LYS A 253 10.94 11.76 -6.10
N PHE A 254 9.92 11.82 -5.25
CA PHE A 254 9.62 12.97 -4.40
C PHE A 254 10.08 12.65 -2.96
N THR A 255 11.09 13.38 -2.50
CA THR A 255 11.57 13.24 -1.13
C THR A 255 10.88 14.26 -0.25
N ASP A 256 10.23 13.80 0.83
CA ASP A 256 9.56 14.69 1.77
C ASP A 256 10.55 15.39 2.71
N SER A 257 10.14 16.54 3.17
CA SER A 257 10.78 17.30 4.23
C SER A 257 9.76 18.12 5.01
N THR A 258 10.10 18.49 6.24
CA THR A 258 9.23 19.28 7.10
C THR A 258 9.91 20.53 7.61
N ALA A 259 9.14 21.54 7.95
CA ALA A 259 9.57 22.75 8.61
C ALA A 259 8.78 22.97 9.91
N GLY A 260 9.07 24.02 10.66
CA GLY A 260 8.31 24.39 11.87
C GLY A 260 8.41 23.38 13.02
N GLY A 261 9.47 22.56 13.07
CA GLY A 261 9.70 21.61 14.16
C GLY A 261 8.91 20.30 14.05
N TYR A 262 8.20 20.05 12.94
CA TYR A 262 7.57 18.76 12.69
C TYR A 262 8.61 17.68 12.35
N ALA A 263 8.40 16.47 12.87
CA ALA A 263 9.13 15.29 12.40
C ALA A 263 8.74 14.96 10.93
N GLN A 264 9.61 14.27 10.20
CA GLN A 264 9.34 13.77 8.85
C GLN A 264 8.10 12.87 8.84
N LEU A 265 7.34 12.88 7.73
CA LEU A 265 6.16 12.03 7.58
C LEU A 265 6.56 10.55 7.43
N GLN A 266 5.73 9.68 7.98
CA GLN A 266 5.81 8.23 7.78
C GLN A 266 4.72 7.81 6.78
N HIS A 267 5.05 7.84 5.48
CA HIS A 267 4.09 7.62 4.41
C HIS A 267 3.55 6.18 4.42
N SER A 268 2.34 5.96 4.92
CA SER A 268 1.68 4.65 4.88
C SER A 268 0.75 4.50 3.69
N SER A 269 0.16 5.60 3.22
CA SER A 269 -0.78 5.59 2.10
C SER A 269 -0.53 6.75 1.13
N VAL A 270 -0.98 6.57 -0.10
CA VAL A 270 -1.09 7.62 -1.11
C VAL A 270 -2.30 7.35 -1.99
N SER A 271 -3.17 8.34 -2.19
CA SER A 271 -4.33 8.23 -3.08
C SER A 271 -4.58 9.52 -3.85
N LEU A 272 -5.46 9.43 -4.85
CA LEU A 272 -5.88 10.58 -5.66
C LEU A 272 -7.21 11.13 -5.14
N ASP A 273 -7.28 12.45 -4.98
CA ASP A 273 -8.54 13.18 -4.94
C ASP A 273 -8.75 13.93 -6.27
N ARG A 274 -9.58 13.33 -7.12
CA ARG A 274 -9.99 13.90 -8.41
C ARG A 274 -11.17 14.86 -8.29
N THR A 275 -11.75 14.96 -7.10
CA THR A 275 -12.88 15.87 -6.82
C THR A 275 -12.40 17.27 -6.40
N SER A 276 -11.12 17.43 -6.10
CA SER A 276 -10.49 18.73 -5.81
C SER A 276 -10.10 19.48 -7.08
N THR A 277 -9.84 20.78 -6.97
CA THR A 277 -9.34 21.61 -8.07
C THR A 277 -8.15 22.44 -7.58
N PRO A 278 -6.92 22.21 -8.06
CA PRO A 278 -6.53 21.08 -8.94
C PRO A 278 -6.71 19.71 -8.28
N ASP A 279 -6.65 18.64 -9.08
CA ASP A 279 -6.52 17.27 -8.56
C ASP A 279 -5.39 17.22 -7.55
N SER A 280 -5.49 16.38 -6.53
CA SER A 280 -4.50 16.37 -5.46
C SER A 280 -4.19 14.96 -4.94
N VAL A 281 -2.99 14.82 -4.41
CA VAL A 281 -2.54 13.65 -3.67
C VAL A 281 -2.98 13.80 -2.23
N ILE A 282 -3.57 12.74 -1.67
CA ILE A 282 -3.83 12.58 -0.23
C ILE A 282 -2.81 11.60 0.33
N VAL A 283 -2.20 11.95 1.46
CA VAL A 283 -1.19 11.14 2.16
C VAL A 283 -1.56 11.05 3.61
N SER A 284 -1.47 9.88 4.21
CA SER A 284 -1.57 9.68 5.65
C SER A 284 -0.41 8.88 6.21
N GLU A 285 -0.18 9.05 7.51
CA GLU A 285 0.83 8.33 8.25
C GLU A 285 0.24 7.09 8.93
N TYR A 286 1.08 6.06 9.06
CA TYR A 286 0.86 5.00 10.03
C TYR A 286 1.46 5.40 11.39
N ARG A 287 0.72 5.17 12.46
CA ARG A 287 1.21 5.19 13.85
C ARG A 287 0.67 3.97 14.58
N SER A 288 1.55 3.21 15.21
CA SER A 288 1.10 2.07 16.03
C SER A 288 0.33 2.53 17.26
N PRO A 289 -0.55 1.71 17.84
CA PRO A 289 -1.24 2.02 19.10
C PRO A 289 -0.27 2.49 20.20
N SER A 290 0.85 1.79 20.41
CA SER A 290 1.86 2.18 21.40
C SER A 290 2.53 3.52 21.12
N ALA A 291 2.66 3.92 19.84
CA ALA A 291 3.18 5.24 19.50
C ALA A 291 2.15 6.34 19.79
N VAL A 292 0.87 6.08 19.54
CA VAL A 292 -0.23 7.01 19.84
C VAL A 292 -0.38 7.17 21.36
N ASP A 293 -0.32 6.10 22.13
CA ASP A 293 -0.28 6.13 23.60
C ASP A 293 0.91 6.95 24.13
N ALA A 294 2.02 6.97 23.42
CA ALA A 294 3.20 7.80 23.72
C ALA A 294 3.08 9.25 23.22
N GLY A 295 1.93 9.65 22.65
CA GLY A 295 1.62 11.01 22.19
C GLY A 295 1.90 11.27 20.72
N ALA A 296 2.24 10.24 19.92
CA ALA A 296 2.30 10.39 18.46
C ALA A 296 0.87 10.58 17.90
N GLN A 297 0.78 11.28 16.76
CA GLN A 297 -0.50 11.53 16.09
C GLN A 297 -0.37 11.22 14.61
N VAL A 298 -1.43 10.69 14.02
CA VAL A 298 -1.53 10.48 12.58
C VAL A 298 -1.73 11.83 11.90
N ARG A 299 -0.87 12.18 10.96
CA ARG A 299 -0.99 13.37 10.13
C ARG A 299 -1.44 12.99 8.74
N THR A 300 -2.32 13.82 8.19
CA THR A 300 -2.83 13.67 6.81
C THR A 300 -2.64 14.98 6.10
N ILE A 301 -2.16 14.93 4.86
CA ILE A 301 -1.91 16.11 4.04
C ILE A 301 -2.52 15.98 2.65
N ARG A 302 -2.80 17.12 2.04
CA ARG A 302 -3.20 17.28 0.64
C ARG A 302 -2.11 18.03 -0.12
N VAL A 303 -1.66 17.49 -1.26
CA VAL A 303 -0.66 18.13 -2.13
C VAL A 303 -1.22 18.23 -3.55
N PRO A 304 -1.28 19.43 -4.16
CA PRO A 304 -1.80 19.60 -5.51
C PRO A 304 -0.94 18.94 -6.57
N ILE A 305 -1.58 18.51 -7.68
CA ILE A 305 -0.93 17.97 -8.88
C ILE A 305 -0.95 19.03 -9.99
N ASP A 306 0.12 19.10 -10.79
CA ASP A 306 0.12 19.85 -12.05
C ASP A 306 -0.44 18.98 -13.16
N TYR A 307 -1.42 19.51 -13.91
CA TYR A 307 -2.05 18.76 -15.00
C TYR A 307 -1.14 18.56 -16.21
N THR A 308 -0.07 19.38 -16.35
CA THR A 308 0.81 19.37 -17.53
C THR A 308 1.78 18.20 -17.49
N ASP A 309 2.52 18.07 -16.39
CA ASP A 309 3.54 17.03 -16.22
C ASP A 309 3.08 15.89 -15.30
N ARG A 310 1.90 16.06 -14.65
CA ARG A 310 1.32 15.09 -13.70
C ARG A 310 2.15 14.86 -12.44
N TYR A 311 3.10 15.76 -12.18
CA TYR A 311 3.89 15.79 -10.96
C TYR A 311 3.21 16.63 -9.87
N LEU A 312 3.74 16.54 -8.65
CA LEU A 312 3.32 17.41 -7.56
C LEU A 312 3.59 18.87 -7.92
N LYS A 313 2.57 19.71 -7.77
CA LYS A 313 2.60 21.11 -8.23
C LYS A 313 3.42 22.01 -7.30
N PRO A 314 4.44 22.71 -7.81
CA PRO A 314 5.11 23.77 -7.06
C PRO A 314 4.17 24.94 -6.78
N ALA A 315 4.28 25.56 -5.61
CA ALA A 315 3.65 26.83 -5.31
C ALA A 315 4.37 28.00 -6.04
N SER A 316 3.85 29.21 -5.91
CA SER A 316 4.41 30.41 -6.56
C SER A 316 5.87 30.73 -6.20
N ASP A 317 6.36 30.20 -5.08
CA ASP A 317 7.76 30.30 -4.64
C ASP A 317 8.66 29.15 -5.14
N GLY A 318 8.13 28.28 -6.02
CA GLY A 318 8.84 27.13 -6.59
C GLY A 318 8.96 25.93 -5.65
N ILE A 319 8.39 25.99 -4.44
CA ILE A 319 8.45 24.91 -3.47
C ILE A 319 7.19 24.04 -3.60
N ILE A 320 7.37 22.72 -3.73
CA ILE A 320 6.26 21.76 -3.63
C ILE A 320 5.87 21.64 -2.18
N LYS A 321 4.61 21.98 -1.84
CA LYS A 321 4.12 21.95 -0.46
C LYS A 321 2.65 21.59 -0.38
N ALA A 322 2.26 21.04 0.76
CA ALA A 322 0.85 20.78 1.05
C ALA A 322 0.01 22.06 1.10
N THR A 323 -1.26 21.94 0.74
CA THR A 323 -2.28 23.00 0.85
C THR A 323 -3.24 22.79 2.02
N GLU A 324 -3.39 21.55 2.46
CA GLU A 324 -4.12 21.18 3.67
C GLU A 324 -3.29 20.19 4.49
N ALA A 325 -3.40 20.27 5.81
CA ALA A 325 -2.80 19.32 6.74
C ALA A 325 -3.63 19.24 8.03
N TYR A 326 -3.82 18.03 8.49
CA TYR A 326 -4.57 17.72 9.69
C TYR A 326 -3.80 16.68 10.53
N ARG A 327 -4.09 16.65 11.84
CA ARG A 327 -3.71 15.57 12.73
C ARG A 327 -4.95 14.99 13.39
N THR A 328 -4.92 13.68 13.64
CA THR A 328 -5.96 12.94 14.33
C THR A 328 -5.35 12.08 15.44
N ASP A 329 -6.17 11.65 16.37
CA ASP A 329 -5.79 10.67 17.41
C ASP A 329 -6.07 9.23 16.95
N LEU A 330 -6.23 8.99 15.63
CA LEU A 330 -6.32 7.66 15.06
C LEU A 330 -4.98 6.92 15.20
N GLU A 331 -5.06 5.62 15.19
CA GLU A 331 -3.92 4.71 15.17
C GLU A 331 -4.07 3.71 14.02
N SER A 332 -3.01 3.02 13.64
CA SER A 332 -3.02 1.95 12.62
C SER A 332 -3.71 2.33 11.32
N VAL A 333 -3.63 3.60 10.91
CA VAL A 333 -4.18 4.07 9.63
C VAL A 333 -3.30 3.54 8.50
N GLN A 334 -3.91 2.75 7.61
CA GLN A 334 -3.24 2.10 6.49
C GLN A 334 -3.62 2.71 5.14
N GLY A 335 -4.76 3.40 5.07
CA GLY A 335 -5.25 4.02 3.85
C GLY A 335 -5.93 5.36 4.11
N SER A 336 -5.87 6.25 3.14
CA SER A 336 -6.66 7.49 3.16
C SER A 336 -6.99 7.97 1.76
N THR A 337 -8.15 8.60 1.60
CA THR A 337 -8.54 9.31 0.38
C THR A 337 -9.43 10.48 0.74
N ALA A 338 -9.77 11.34 -0.25
CA ALA A 338 -10.74 12.40 -0.06
C ALA A 338 -11.70 12.48 -1.25
N ILE A 339 -12.98 12.77 -0.95
CA ILE A 339 -14.06 12.86 -1.93
C ILE A 339 -14.89 14.08 -1.59
N ASN A 340 -14.94 15.08 -2.47
CA ASN A 340 -15.73 16.31 -2.27
C ASN A 340 -15.46 17.00 -0.93
N GLY A 341 -14.18 17.07 -0.49
CA GLY A 341 -13.79 17.67 0.78
C GLY A 341 -14.04 16.80 2.03
N LYS A 342 -14.53 15.60 1.89
CA LYS A 342 -14.66 14.60 2.95
C LYS A 342 -13.50 13.62 2.89
N PHE A 343 -12.73 13.50 3.97
CA PHE A 343 -11.64 12.54 4.12
C PHE A 343 -12.16 11.20 4.62
N PHE A 344 -11.54 10.14 4.14
CA PHE A 344 -11.78 8.74 4.53
C PHE A 344 -10.47 8.14 4.99
N PHE A 345 -10.50 7.34 6.06
CA PHE A 345 -9.34 6.66 6.60
C PHE A 345 -9.68 5.19 6.84
N SER A 346 -8.84 4.30 6.33
CA SER A 346 -8.85 2.88 6.66
C SER A 346 -7.99 2.67 7.89
N GLN A 347 -8.57 2.08 8.95
CA GLN A 347 -7.86 1.67 10.15
C GLN A 347 -7.87 0.16 10.25
N SER A 348 -6.70 -0.44 10.47
CA SER A 348 -6.56 -1.88 10.70
C SER A 348 -6.63 -2.17 12.20
N ASP A 349 -7.57 -3.02 12.63
CA ASP A 349 -7.80 -3.37 14.03
C ASP A 349 -7.11 -4.68 14.45
N GLY A 350 -6.09 -5.12 13.71
CA GLY A 350 -5.26 -6.27 14.03
C GLY A 350 -5.45 -7.46 13.11
N SER A 351 -4.91 -8.61 13.51
CA SER A 351 -4.82 -9.82 12.70
C SER A 351 -5.63 -11.01 13.21
N ASP A 352 -6.42 -10.84 14.25
CA ASP A 352 -7.22 -11.94 14.82
C ASP A 352 -8.51 -12.17 14.05
N HIS A 353 -8.42 -12.99 13.00
CA HIS A 353 -9.53 -13.34 12.12
C HIS A 353 -10.66 -14.12 12.80
N SER A 354 -10.46 -14.63 14.01
CA SER A 354 -11.48 -15.33 14.79
C SER A 354 -12.34 -14.36 15.62
N ASN A 355 -11.88 -13.14 15.77
CA ASN A 355 -12.57 -12.07 16.49
C ASN A 355 -13.31 -11.15 15.50
N PRO A 356 -14.64 -11.11 15.49
CA PRO A 356 -15.41 -10.24 14.59
C PRO A 356 -15.17 -8.74 14.83
N ASN A 357 -14.53 -8.36 15.95
CA ASN A 357 -14.15 -6.98 16.25
C ASN A 357 -12.76 -6.61 15.71
N SER A 358 -12.07 -7.53 15.02
CA SER A 358 -10.79 -7.26 14.34
C SER A 358 -10.99 -6.91 12.86
N ASP A 359 -12.23 -6.82 12.39
CA ASP A 359 -12.53 -6.21 11.09
C ASP A 359 -12.19 -4.71 11.14
N GLY A 360 -11.58 -4.21 10.05
CA GLY A 360 -11.09 -2.84 10.01
C GLY A 360 -12.20 -1.79 10.09
N ASP A 361 -11.88 -0.65 10.66
CA ASP A 361 -12.76 0.51 10.74
C ASP A 361 -12.56 1.46 9.55
N LEU A 362 -13.64 2.08 9.12
CA LEU A 362 -13.59 3.25 8.26
C LEU A 362 -13.91 4.50 9.09
N HIS A 363 -13.07 5.53 8.98
CA HIS A 363 -13.33 6.81 9.58
C HIS A 363 -13.52 7.88 8.52
N THR A 364 -14.42 8.83 8.79
CA THR A 364 -14.66 9.95 7.87
C THR A 364 -14.69 11.28 8.61
N PHE A 365 -14.22 12.36 7.97
CA PHE A 365 -14.46 13.71 8.44
C PHE A 365 -14.59 14.70 7.29
N ALA A 366 -15.50 15.68 7.41
CA ALA A 366 -15.65 16.75 6.44
C ALA A 366 -14.70 17.91 6.78
N ALA A 367 -13.73 18.18 5.89
CA ALA A 367 -12.81 19.29 6.06
C ALA A 367 -13.52 20.65 5.90
N PRO A 368 -13.04 21.73 6.57
CA PRO A 368 -11.87 21.76 7.46
C PRO A 368 -12.16 21.50 8.94
N SER A 369 -13.38 21.27 9.36
CA SER A 369 -13.77 21.32 10.78
C SER A 369 -14.86 20.34 11.18
N GLY A 370 -15.17 19.33 10.35
CA GLY A 370 -16.13 18.28 10.68
C GLY A 370 -15.66 17.39 11.84
N ALA A 371 -16.60 16.74 12.51
CA ALA A 371 -16.27 15.72 13.49
C ALA A 371 -15.73 14.47 12.78
N LEU A 372 -14.82 13.74 13.42
CA LEU A 372 -14.40 12.42 12.97
C LEU A 372 -15.51 11.40 13.31
N VAL A 373 -16.02 10.72 12.29
CA VAL A 373 -17.08 9.72 12.41
C VAL A 373 -16.48 8.34 12.21
N ARG A 374 -16.68 7.43 13.17
CA ARG A 374 -16.26 6.04 13.08
C ARG A 374 -17.39 5.19 12.48
N HIS A 375 -17.06 4.39 11.48
CA HIS A 375 -17.89 3.32 10.93
C HIS A 375 -17.22 2.00 11.31
N GLY A 376 -17.61 1.46 12.48
CA GLY A 376 -16.97 0.30 13.08
C GLY A 376 -17.17 -0.98 12.29
N ASN A 377 -16.11 -1.80 12.16
CA ASN A 377 -16.11 -3.06 11.41
C ASN A 377 -16.64 -2.90 9.98
N ALA A 378 -16.38 -1.76 9.35
CA ALA A 378 -16.88 -1.46 8.00
C ALA A 378 -16.02 -2.08 6.90
N LEU A 379 -14.75 -2.37 7.18
CA LEU A 379 -13.77 -2.93 6.27
C LEU A 379 -13.41 -4.36 6.68
N THR A 380 -12.66 -5.08 5.84
CA THR A 380 -12.18 -6.43 6.19
C THR A 380 -11.01 -6.38 7.18
N VAL A 381 -10.71 -7.51 7.81
CA VAL A 381 -9.53 -7.68 8.66
C VAL A 381 -8.25 -7.38 7.85
N GLY A 382 -7.29 -6.68 8.49
CA GLY A 382 -6.06 -6.23 7.83
C GLY A 382 -6.34 -5.27 6.67
N ALA A 383 -7.31 -4.36 6.85
CA ALA A 383 -7.66 -3.37 5.83
C ALA A 383 -6.48 -2.43 5.57
N GLU A 384 -6.20 -2.22 4.29
CA GLU A 384 -5.07 -1.44 3.80
C GLU A 384 -5.55 -0.17 3.07
N ASP A 385 -4.84 0.24 2.02
CA ASP A 385 -5.01 1.48 1.27
C ASP A 385 -6.42 1.70 0.71
N LEU A 386 -6.73 2.93 0.31
CA LEU A 386 -8.01 3.35 -0.25
C LEU A 386 -7.84 4.02 -1.61
N SER A 387 -8.70 3.68 -2.58
CA SER A 387 -8.81 4.36 -3.87
C SER A 387 -10.27 4.58 -4.24
N TYR A 388 -10.62 5.77 -4.74
CA TYR A 388 -11.98 6.12 -5.14
C TYR A 388 -12.17 6.04 -6.65
N ASP A 389 -13.15 5.23 -7.09
CA ASP A 389 -13.61 5.18 -8.49
C ASP A 389 -14.87 6.03 -8.66
N PRO A 390 -14.75 7.27 -9.17
CA PRO A 390 -15.89 8.16 -9.35
C PRO A 390 -16.85 7.69 -10.44
N THR A 391 -16.45 6.79 -11.33
CA THR A 391 -17.34 6.30 -12.41
C THR A 391 -18.38 5.32 -11.92
N ARG A 392 -18.22 4.77 -10.70
CA ARG A 392 -19.11 3.78 -10.07
C ARG A 392 -19.49 4.14 -8.64
N ASP A 393 -18.92 5.20 -8.10
CA ASP A 393 -19.00 5.58 -6.69
C ASP A 393 -18.47 4.48 -5.75
N TYR A 394 -17.36 3.84 -6.15
CA TYR A 394 -16.73 2.76 -5.41
C TYR A 394 -15.54 3.24 -4.60
N LEU A 395 -15.54 2.96 -3.31
CA LEU A 395 -14.38 3.06 -2.43
C LEU A 395 -13.69 1.69 -2.39
N TRP A 396 -12.59 1.56 -3.11
CA TRP A 396 -11.78 0.34 -3.17
C TRP A 396 -10.82 0.24 -2.00
N SER A 397 -10.62 -0.97 -1.48
CA SER A 397 -9.62 -1.34 -0.48
C SER A 397 -9.25 -2.81 -0.61
N LEU A 398 -8.38 -3.31 0.26
CA LEU A 398 -7.92 -4.69 0.27
C LEU A 398 -7.56 -5.15 1.68
N GLY A 399 -7.42 -6.47 1.86
CA GLY A 399 -6.89 -7.07 3.10
C GLY A 399 -5.52 -7.71 2.86
N GLU A 400 -4.61 -7.61 3.84
CA GLU A 400 -3.22 -8.06 3.68
C GLU A 400 -2.96 -9.51 4.14
N TYR A 401 -3.73 -10.06 5.11
CA TYR A 401 -3.35 -11.30 5.78
C TYR A 401 -3.61 -12.56 4.95
N PRO A 402 -2.70 -13.54 4.96
CA PRO A 402 -2.88 -14.80 4.24
C PRO A 402 -4.21 -15.48 4.53
N GLY A 403 -4.92 -15.90 3.47
CA GLY A 403 -6.26 -16.48 3.56
C GLY A 403 -7.40 -15.45 3.58
N TYR A 404 -7.13 -14.18 3.88
CA TYR A 404 -8.09 -13.08 4.02
C TYR A 404 -7.80 -11.91 3.06
N ARG A 405 -7.06 -12.18 1.98
CA ARG A 405 -6.64 -11.20 0.98
C ARG A 405 -7.71 -10.97 -0.07
N TRP A 406 -8.75 -10.27 0.29
CA TRP A 406 -9.72 -9.77 -0.68
C TRP A 406 -9.30 -8.40 -1.20
N VAL A 407 -9.64 -8.13 -2.47
CA VAL A 407 -9.76 -6.79 -3.02
C VAL A 407 -11.24 -6.52 -3.15
N TYR A 408 -11.73 -5.44 -2.56
CA TYR A 408 -13.16 -5.18 -2.46
C TYR A 408 -13.48 -3.70 -2.65
N ALA A 409 -14.73 -3.41 -2.98
CA ALA A 409 -15.27 -2.07 -3.02
C ALA A 409 -16.53 -1.97 -2.17
N ALA A 410 -16.69 -0.83 -1.53
CA ALA A 410 -17.92 -0.38 -0.88
C ALA A 410 -18.52 0.81 -1.64
N ASP A 411 -19.81 1.06 -1.46
CA ASP A 411 -20.49 2.25 -1.95
C ASP A 411 -20.01 3.47 -1.12
N ALA A 412 -19.26 4.38 -1.77
CA ALA A 412 -18.65 5.52 -1.08
C ALA A 412 -19.70 6.53 -0.55
N SER A 413 -20.86 6.67 -1.22
CA SER A 413 -21.94 7.58 -0.81
C SER A 413 -22.68 7.11 0.45
N SER A 414 -22.53 5.84 0.82
CA SER A 414 -23.17 5.25 2.00
C SER A 414 -22.45 5.58 3.33
N PHE A 415 -21.31 6.24 3.29
CA PHE A 415 -20.54 6.68 4.45
C PHE A 415 -20.51 8.23 4.52
#